data_284f0d172998438541afc1b20f90b2f2
#
_entry.id   284f0d172998438541afc1b20f90b2f2
#
_cell.length_a   1.000
_cell.length_b   1.000
_cell.length_c   1.000
_cell.angle_alpha   90.00
_cell.angle_beta   90.00
_cell.angle_gamma   90.00
#
_symmetry.space_group_name_H-M   'P 1'
#
loop_
_entity.id
_entity.type
_entity.pdbx_description
1 polymer ?
#
loop_
_entity_poly.entity_id
_entity_poly.type
_entity_poly.pdbx_seq_one_letter_code
_entity_poly.pdbx_strand_id
1 'polypeptide(L)'
;MSAEEIKTTSPLLIDDDNDEITDGIDCDTDSEALYTAEDLIVSDSVRIYLKEISNYPLLTAEEEIALAKRIEAGDTYARQQLAQANLRLVVNIAKRYKNTNLPFLDLIQEGNIGLMKAVDKFDYRKGFKFSTYATWWIRQAISRAINDKSHIIRIPVHQCERINKIRRAFRELSQELGREVTPEDIAEKLDMSVEEVDTLLRYSMDAVSLDTPVGEEQDSQLSDYIRDEGSLEPEAVAVAASMRESVVGLFDCLTVREEAILRLRFGLDDGREKTLDEVGGIYGLTRERIRQIEAKALRKLLMRQVHKHRNLRDYLA
;
A
#
# COMPACT_ATOMS: atom_id res chain seq x y z
N MET A 1 22.22 8.85 -5.36
CA MET A 1 21.04 9.73 -5.30
C MET A 1 21.42 10.88 -4.41
N SER A 2 21.44 12.09 -4.93
CA SER A 2 21.93 13.27 -4.22
C SER A 2 20.82 13.89 -3.37
N ALA A 3 21.20 14.59 -2.30
CA ALA A 3 20.32 15.23 -1.33
C ALA A 3 19.30 16.26 -1.91
N GLU A 4 19.38 16.60 -3.19
CA GLU A 4 18.43 17.48 -3.87
C GLU A 4 17.07 16.81 -4.16
N GLU A 5 17.00 15.47 -4.25
CA GLU A 5 15.75 14.74 -4.51
C GLU A 5 14.81 14.64 -3.29
N ILE A 6 15.33 14.92 -2.07
CA ILE A 6 14.51 14.88 -0.84
C ILE A 6 13.64 16.15 -0.68
N LYS A 7 13.92 17.22 -1.43
CA LYS A 7 13.24 18.54 -1.29
C LYS A 7 11.84 18.63 -1.94
N THR A 8 11.44 17.68 -2.75
CA THR A 8 10.21 17.78 -3.57
C THR A 8 9.05 16.89 -3.12
N THR A 9 9.17 16.12 -2.03
CA THR A 9 8.14 15.16 -1.69
C THR A 9 7.38 15.57 -0.44
N SER A 10 6.15 15.99 -0.66
CA SER A 10 4.93 16.10 0.19
C SER A 10 5.05 16.22 1.70
N PRO A 11 4.36 17.20 2.27
CA PRO A 11 4.27 17.40 3.72
C PRO A 11 3.14 16.56 4.31
N LEU A 12 3.40 15.37 4.75
CA LEU A 12 2.55 14.70 5.74
C LEU A 12 2.87 15.29 7.11
N LEU A 13 2.42 16.51 7.34
CA LEU A 13 2.53 17.19 8.62
C LEU A 13 1.36 16.77 9.52
N ILE A 14 1.56 15.74 10.31
CA ILE A 14 0.77 15.54 11.51
C ILE A 14 1.57 16.23 12.63
N ASP A 15 1.24 17.47 12.93
CA ASP A 15 1.75 18.14 14.11
C ASP A 15 1.05 17.54 15.34
N ASP A 16 1.70 16.59 16.00
CA ASP A 16 1.27 16.05 17.30
C ASP A 16 1.48 17.06 18.46
N ASP A 17 2.14 18.21 18.18
CA ASP A 17 2.48 19.20 19.20
C ASP A 17 1.28 20.06 19.67
N ASN A 18 0.05 19.69 19.30
CA ASN A 18 -1.14 20.46 19.69
C ASN A 18 -1.83 19.87 20.93
N ASP A 19 -1.08 19.26 21.86
CA ASP A 19 -1.63 18.81 23.16
C ASP A 19 -2.05 19.96 24.10
N GLU A 20 -1.64 21.21 23.82
CA GLU A 20 -1.95 22.36 24.68
C GLU A 20 -3.20 23.18 24.30
N ILE A 21 -3.96 22.80 23.26
CA ILE A 21 -5.19 23.52 22.89
C ILE A 21 -6.43 22.72 23.30
N THR A 22 -6.60 22.52 24.59
CA THR A 22 -7.88 22.05 25.15
C THR A 22 -8.79 23.17 25.63
N ASP A 23 -8.29 24.40 25.72
CA ASP A 23 -9.07 25.56 26.17
C ASP A 23 -9.39 26.47 24.98
N GLY A 24 -10.66 26.46 24.54
CA GLY A 24 -11.19 27.47 23.64
C GLY A 24 -11.66 27.01 22.26
N ILE A 25 -12.25 25.81 22.12
CA ILE A 25 -13.07 25.54 20.94
C ILE A 25 -14.47 26.12 21.24
N ASP A 26 -14.62 27.45 21.09
CA ASP A 26 -15.91 28.09 21.02
C ASP A 26 -16.63 27.61 19.76
N CYS A 27 -17.68 26.79 19.96
CA CYS A 27 -18.57 26.33 18.89
C CYS A 27 -19.45 27.44 18.33
N ASP A 28 -19.31 28.67 18.83
CA ASP A 28 -20.19 29.81 18.52
C ASP A 28 -19.72 30.71 17.37
N THR A 29 -18.71 30.25 16.56
CA THR A 29 -18.32 31.03 15.37
C THR A 29 -19.31 30.82 14.24
N ASP A 30 -19.91 31.91 13.86
CA ASP A 30 -20.86 32.19 12.79
C ASP A 30 -20.77 31.23 11.58
N SER A 31 -21.95 30.80 11.14
CA SER A 31 -22.14 29.90 9.99
C SER A 31 -21.60 30.42 8.66
N GLU A 32 -21.21 31.68 8.54
CA GLU A 32 -20.60 32.29 7.34
C GLU A 32 -19.09 32.14 7.28
N ALA A 33 -18.41 31.94 8.42
CA ALA A 33 -16.95 31.80 8.47
C ALA A 33 -16.45 30.37 8.17
N LEU A 34 -17.32 29.42 7.85
CA LEU A 34 -16.97 28.03 7.52
C LEU A 34 -16.29 27.89 6.15
N TYR A 35 -16.32 28.91 5.31
CA TYR A 35 -15.81 28.88 3.93
C TYR A 35 -14.81 29.99 3.71
N THR A 36 -13.53 29.67 3.59
CA THR A 36 -12.52 30.57 3.07
C THR A 36 -12.49 30.50 1.54
N ALA A 37 -12.00 31.56 0.87
CA ALA A 37 -11.89 31.61 -0.60
C ALA A 37 -11.05 30.45 -1.20
N GLU A 38 -10.18 29.81 -0.39
CA GLU A 38 -9.40 28.64 -0.75
C GLU A 38 -10.24 27.34 -0.77
N ASP A 39 -11.36 27.29 -0.05
CA ASP A 39 -12.31 26.18 -0.06
C ASP A 39 -13.14 26.11 -1.37
N LEU A 40 -13.05 27.12 -2.25
CA LEU A 40 -13.74 27.17 -3.54
C LEU A 40 -13.24 26.18 -4.59
N ILE A 41 -12.08 25.55 -4.36
CA ILE A 41 -11.53 24.44 -5.19
C ILE A 41 -12.03 23.07 -4.71
N VAL A 42 -12.92 23.06 -3.73
CA VAL A 42 -13.50 21.85 -3.16
C VAL A 42 -14.43 21.18 -4.16
N SER A 43 -14.28 19.87 -4.35
CA SER A 43 -15.13 19.08 -5.24
C SER A 43 -16.62 19.29 -4.93
N ASP A 44 -17.47 19.23 -5.95
CA ASP A 44 -18.93 19.43 -5.79
C ASP A 44 -19.53 18.50 -4.71
N SER A 45 -18.99 17.32 -4.51
CA SER A 45 -19.42 16.37 -3.48
C SER A 45 -19.22 16.89 -2.05
N VAL A 46 -18.10 17.57 -1.78
CA VAL A 46 -17.86 18.19 -0.45
C VAL A 46 -18.84 19.32 -0.21
N ARG A 47 -19.11 20.16 -1.22
CA ARG A 47 -20.08 21.26 -1.10
C ARG A 47 -21.50 20.77 -0.81
N ILE A 48 -21.92 19.68 -1.46
CA ILE A 48 -23.21 19.05 -1.20
C ILE A 48 -23.29 18.57 0.25
N TYR A 49 -22.27 17.85 0.71
CA TYR A 49 -22.20 17.34 2.09
C TYR A 49 -22.25 18.49 3.12
N LEU A 50 -21.45 19.54 2.92
CA LEU A 50 -21.44 20.69 3.84
C LEU A 50 -22.80 21.41 3.89
N LYS A 51 -23.51 21.52 2.76
CA LYS A 51 -24.88 22.06 2.71
C LYS A 51 -25.86 21.18 3.46
N GLU A 52 -25.76 19.88 3.35
CA GLU A 52 -26.64 18.94 4.06
C GLU A 52 -26.47 19.03 5.57
N ILE A 53 -25.24 19.06 6.08
CA ILE A 53 -24.96 19.13 7.52
C ILE A 53 -25.36 20.48 8.13
N SER A 54 -25.41 21.55 7.34
CA SER A 54 -25.85 22.87 7.83
C SER A 54 -27.32 22.94 8.19
N ASN A 55 -28.15 22.01 7.72
CA ASN A 55 -29.57 21.94 8.01
C ASN A 55 -29.89 21.50 9.46
N TYR A 56 -28.91 20.91 10.15
CA TYR A 56 -29.13 20.46 11.54
C TYR A 56 -28.73 21.55 12.52
N PRO A 57 -29.66 21.96 13.44
CA PRO A 57 -29.37 22.97 14.45
C PRO A 57 -28.37 22.44 15.49
N LEU A 58 -27.64 23.36 16.09
CA LEU A 58 -26.79 23.06 17.24
C LEU A 58 -27.64 22.77 18.47
N LEU A 59 -27.18 21.85 19.32
CA LEU A 59 -27.83 21.45 20.52
C LEU A 59 -27.38 22.31 21.71
N THR A 60 -28.30 22.60 22.62
CA THR A 60 -27.99 23.16 23.94
C THR A 60 -27.49 22.05 24.89
N ALA A 61 -26.78 22.43 25.97
CA ALA A 61 -26.30 21.46 26.97
C ALA A 61 -27.45 20.65 27.62
N GLU A 62 -28.61 21.24 27.78
CA GLU A 62 -29.82 20.58 28.33
C GLU A 62 -30.38 19.54 27.37
N GLU A 63 -30.39 19.85 26.06
CA GLU A 63 -30.81 18.93 25.01
C GLU A 63 -29.83 17.78 24.83
N GLU A 64 -28.50 18.03 24.93
CA GLU A 64 -27.50 16.96 24.91
C GLU A 64 -27.75 15.94 26.03
N ILE A 65 -28.04 16.42 27.25
CA ILE A 65 -28.34 15.55 28.40
C ILE A 65 -29.66 14.79 28.17
N ALA A 66 -30.69 15.48 27.65
CA ALA A 66 -31.97 14.83 27.36
C ALA A 66 -31.84 13.71 26.31
N LEU A 67 -31.10 13.97 25.24
CA LEU A 67 -30.82 12.98 24.21
C LEU A 67 -29.96 11.82 24.77
N ALA A 68 -28.95 12.11 25.57
CA ALA A 68 -28.10 11.09 26.18
C ALA A 68 -28.91 10.12 27.08
N LYS A 69 -29.87 10.62 27.85
CA LYS A 69 -30.78 9.78 28.64
C LYS A 69 -31.64 8.87 27.77
N ARG A 70 -32.12 9.38 26.62
CA ARG A 70 -32.92 8.60 25.67
C ARG A 70 -32.05 7.52 24.98
N ILE A 71 -30.78 7.82 24.68
CA ILE A 71 -29.86 6.88 24.12
C ILE A 71 -29.58 5.74 25.10
N GLU A 72 -29.39 6.03 26.39
CA GLU A 72 -29.24 5.01 27.45
C GLU A 72 -30.50 4.10 27.54
N ALA A 73 -31.69 4.62 27.24
CA ALA A 73 -32.92 3.83 27.14
C ALA A 73 -33.04 3.02 25.81
N GLY A 74 -32.07 3.12 24.90
CA GLY A 74 -32.06 2.37 23.64
C GLY A 74 -32.73 3.07 22.45
N ASP A 75 -33.00 4.37 22.53
CA ASP A 75 -33.63 5.15 21.45
C ASP A 75 -32.64 5.43 20.32
N THR A 76 -32.80 4.73 19.21
CA THR A 76 -31.95 4.86 18.00
C THR A 76 -32.14 6.21 17.30
N TYR A 77 -33.31 6.83 17.41
CA TYR A 77 -33.60 8.14 16.83
C TYR A 77 -32.84 9.25 17.59
N ALA A 78 -32.84 9.21 18.93
CA ALA A 78 -32.04 10.13 19.73
C ALA A 78 -30.52 10.03 19.42
N ARG A 79 -30.02 8.81 19.18
CA ARG A 79 -28.64 8.56 18.75
C ARG A 79 -28.32 9.26 17.41
N GLN A 80 -29.25 9.16 16.46
CA GLN A 80 -29.10 9.84 15.17
C GLN A 80 -29.11 11.36 15.31
N GLN A 81 -30.04 11.91 16.10
CA GLN A 81 -30.12 13.34 16.34
C GLN A 81 -28.86 13.91 16.98
N LEU A 82 -28.32 13.26 18.00
CA LEU A 82 -27.08 13.70 18.65
C LEU A 82 -25.90 13.65 17.68
N ALA A 83 -25.78 12.61 16.84
CA ALA A 83 -24.74 12.49 15.82
C ALA A 83 -24.89 13.59 14.75
N GLN A 84 -26.07 13.80 14.18
CA GLN A 84 -26.33 14.77 13.12
C GLN A 84 -26.00 16.20 13.55
N ALA A 85 -26.41 16.61 14.76
CA ALA A 85 -26.13 17.93 15.29
C ALA A 85 -24.62 18.21 15.48
N ASN A 86 -23.79 17.15 15.60
CA ASN A 86 -22.37 17.27 15.84
C ASN A 86 -21.50 16.97 14.60
N LEU A 87 -22.06 16.79 13.39
CA LEU A 87 -21.30 16.59 12.16
C LEU A 87 -20.39 17.79 11.82
N ARG A 88 -20.84 19.01 12.17
CA ARG A 88 -20.05 20.24 11.99
C ARG A 88 -18.76 20.23 12.80
N LEU A 89 -18.78 19.64 14.01
CA LEU A 89 -17.58 19.47 14.84
C LEU A 89 -16.53 18.56 14.14
N VAL A 90 -17.00 17.48 13.51
CA VAL A 90 -16.11 16.57 12.76
C VAL A 90 -15.41 17.32 11.64
N VAL A 91 -16.14 18.12 10.85
CA VAL A 91 -15.55 18.91 9.75
C VAL A 91 -14.51 19.89 10.27
N ASN A 92 -14.78 20.56 11.39
CA ASN A 92 -13.84 21.52 11.99
C ASN A 92 -12.52 20.85 12.42
N ILE A 93 -12.59 19.63 12.97
CA ILE A 93 -11.42 18.87 13.33
C ILE A 93 -10.69 18.34 12.07
N ALA A 94 -11.43 17.78 11.09
CA ALA A 94 -10.87 17.23 9.87
C ALA A 94 -10.13 18.28 9.01
N LYS A 95 -10.53 19.56 9.04
CA LYS A 95 -9.86 20.66 8.34
C LYS A 95 -8.38 20.78 8.71
N ARG A 96 -7.98 20.45 9.93
CA ARG A 96 -6.58 20.51 10.40
C ARG A 96 -5.69 19.44 9.74
N TYR A 97 -6.29 18.39 9.18
CA TYR A 97 -5.60 17.25 8.53
C TYR A 97 -5.71 17.28 7.02
N LYS A 98 -6.12 18.43 6.41
CA LYS A 98 -6.33 18.54 4.95
C LYS A 98 -5.06 18.27 4.11
N ASN A 99 -3.88 18.49 4.68
CA ASN A 99 -2.60 18.33 3.99
C ASN A 99 -2.06 16.88 4.04
N THR A 100 -2.92 15.90 4.19
CA THR A 100 -2.56 14.48 4.16
C THR A 100 -2.90 13.85 2.81
N ASN A 101 -2.33 12.68 2.49
CA ASN A 101 -2.59 11.96 1.23
C ASN A 101 -4.01 11.37 1.15
N LEU A 102 -4.86 11.60 2.15
CA LEU A 102 -6.26 11.17 2.13
C LEU A 102 -7.18 12.29 1.62
N PRO A 103 -8.18 11.96 0.77
CA PRO A 103 -9.21 12.89 0.36
C PRO A 103 -9.96 13.46 1.58
N PHE A 104 -10.32 14.75 1.52
CA PHE A 104 -10.95 15.43 2.64
C PHE A 104 -12.28 14.79 3.08
N LEU A 105 -13.07 14.27 2.12
CA LEU A 105 -14.31 13.54 2.46
C LEU A 105 -14.02 12.26 3.23
N ASP A 106 -12.94 11.55 2.91
CA ASP A 106 -12.58 10.33 3.62
C ASP A 106 -12.15 10.63 5.06
N LEU A 107 -11.41 11.73 5.27
CA LEU A 107 -11.08 12.21 6.61
C LEU A 107 -12.34 12.54 7.43
N ILE A 108 -13.34 13.18 6.81
CA ILE A 108 -14.63 13.47 7.45
C ILE A 108 -15.34 12.16 7.81
N GLN A 109 -15.40 11.18 6.89
CA GLN A 109 -16.11 9.93 7.17
C GLN A 109 -15.43 9.10 8.26
N GLU A 110 -14.10 9.06 8.30
CA GLU A 110 -13.38 8.43 9.40
C GLU A 110 -13.63 9.16 10.74
N GLY A 111 -13.69 10.49 10.69
CA GLY A 111 -14.10 11.30 11.83
C GLY A 111 -15.52 11.03 12.29
N ASN A 112 -16.46 10.83 11.35
CA ASN A 112 -17.86 10.46 11.66
C ASN A 112 -17.94 9.08 12.33
N ILE A 113 -17.09 8.11 11.93
CA ILE A 113 -16.97 6.82 12.63
C ILE A 113 -16.51 7.03 14.08
N GLY A 114 -15.55 7.96 14.29
CA GLY A 114 -15.11 8.36 15.62
C GLY A 114 -16.24 9.00 16.44
N LEU A 115 -17.01 9.93 15.83
CA LEU A 115 -18.17 10.56 16.43
C LEU A 115 -19.23 9.53 16.88
N MET A 116 -19.56 8.56 16.03
CA MET A 116 -20.51 7.50 16.39
C MET A 116 -20.06 6.71 17.61
N LYS A 117 -18.76 6.39 17.72
CA LYS A 117 -18.20 5.75 18.91
C LYS A 117 -18.30 6.64 20.16
N ALA A 118 -18.13 7.95 19.98
CA ALA A 118 -18.28 8.91 21.08
C ALA A 118 -19.73 8.97 21.56
N VAL A 119 -20.72 8.99 20.66
CA VAL A 119 -22.15 8.96 20.98
C VAL A 119 -22.51 7.71 21.78
N ASP A 120 -21.99 6.55 21.39
CA ASP A 120 -22.29 5.28 22.06
C ASP A 120 -21.66 5.16 23.47
N LYS A 121 -20.61 5.93 23.75
CA LYS A 121 -19.87 5.86 25.02
C LYS A 121 -20.00 7.09 25.89
N PHE A 122 -20.79 8.06 25.48
CA PHE A 122 -20.95 9.32 26.21
C PHE A 122 -21.67 9.12 27.53
N ASP A 123 -21.09 9.63 28.61
CA ASP A 123 -21.67 9.64 29.96
C ASP A 123 -21.94 11.07 30.44
N TYR A 124 -23.19 11.49 30.36
CA TYR A 124 -23.65 12.83 30.78
C TYR A 124 -23.49 13.08 32.27
N ARG A 125 -23.34 12.02 33.10
CA ARG A 125 -23.21 12.16 34.56
C ARG A 125 -21.90 12.81 34.99
N LYS A 126 -20.89 12.82 34.08
CA LYS A 126 -19.58 13.42 34.33
C LYS A 126 -19.58 14.96 34.24
N GLY A 127 -20.68 15.59 33.80
CA GLY A 127 -20.85 17.04 33.78
C GLY A 127 -20.04 17.78 32.68
N PHE A 128 -19.35 17.09 31.78
CA PHE A 128 -18.65 17.70 30.65
C PHE A 128 -19.55 17.79 29.42
N LYS A 129 -19.32 18.82 28.55
CA LYS A 129 -19.97 18.93 27.24
C LYS A 129 -19.64 17.74 26.35
N PHE A 130 -20.58 17.33 25.52
CA PHE A 130 -20.39 16.25 24.56
C PHE A 130 -19.21 16.55 23.63
N SER A 131 -19.07 17.79 23.15
CA SER A 131 -17.97 18.21 22.23
C SER A 131 -16.60 17.93 22.79
N THR A 132 -16.33 18.14 24.09
CA THR A 132 -15.06 17.88 24.74
C THR A 132 -14.68 16.38 24.65
N TYR A 133 -15.66 15.51 24.90
CA TYR A 133 -15.44 14.05 24.82
C TYR A 133 -15.33 13.56 23.38
N ALA A 134 -16.19 14.06 22.49
CA ALA A 134 -16.24 13.66 21.08
C ALA A 134 -14.95 14.04 20.33
N THR A 135 -14.35 15.20 20.63
CA THR A 135 -13.11 15.67 20.00
C THR A 135 -11.99 14.64 20.11
N TRP A 136 -11.83 13.99 21.26
CA TRP A 136 -10.82 12.95 21.44
C TRP A 136 -11.05 11.74 20.52
N TRP A 137 -12.29 11.24 20.44
CA TRP A 137 -12.65 10.11 19.59
C TRP A 137 -12.51 10.40 18.10
N ILE A 138 -12.92 11.62 17.68
CA ILE A 138 -12.83 12.08 16.31
C ILE A 138 -11.36 12.19 15.90
N ARG A 139 -10.52 12.85 16.73
CA ARG A 139 -9.09 12.99 16.49
C ARG A 139 -8.41 11.63 16.37
N GLN A 140 -8.67 10.74 17.32
CA GLN A 140 -8.13 9.39 17.33
C GLN A 140 -8.51 8.59 16.08
N ALA A 141 -9.78 8.71 15.63
CA ALA A 141 -10.24 8.02 14.44
C ALA A 141 -9.55 8.54 13.17
N ILE A 142 -9.45 9.87 13.04
CA ILE A 142 -8.77 10.51 11.89
C ILE A 142 -7.28 10.15 11.86
N SER A 143 -6.56 10.33 12.97
CA SER A 143 -5.13 10.02 13.04
C SER A 143 -4.84 8.55 12.74
N ARG A 144 -5.68 7.65 13.26
CA ARG A 144 -5.57 6.22 12.96
C ARG A 144 -5.82 5.94 11.48
N ALA A 145 -6.84 6.56 10.88
CA ALA A 145 -7.16 6.38 9.47
C ALA A 145 -6.01 6.87 8.56
N ILE A 146 -5.38 7.99 8.91
CA ILE A 146 -4.20 8.50 8.21
C ILE A 146 -3.07 7.47 8.26
N ASN A 147 -2.73 6.97 9.44
CA ASN A 147 -1.66 5.97 9.57
C ASN A 147 -1.97 4.67 8.83
N ASP A 148 -3.25 4.26 8.77
CA ASP A 148 -3.66 3.00 8.16
C ASP A 148 -3.90 3.06 6.65
N LYS A 149 -4.27 4.24 6.09
CA LYS A 149 -4.81 4.37 4.73
C LYS A 149 -4.10 5.41 3.84
N SER A 150 -3.18 6.24 4.39
CA SER A 150 -2.52 7.29 3.61
C SER A 150 -1.48 6.76 2.60
N HIS A 151 -0.91 5.59 2.86
CA HIS A 151 0.10 4.98 2.00
C HIS A 151 -0.53 3.92 1.09
N ILE A 152 -0.15 3.90 -0.19
CA ILE A 152 -0.57 2.87 -1.17
C ILE A 152 -0.14 1.48 -0.70
N ILE A 153 1.09 1.36 -0.21
CA ILE A 153 1.60 0.15 0.45
C ILE A 153 1.44 0.37 1.95
N ARG A 154 0.51 -0.38 2.57
CA ARG A 154 0.21 -0.24 4.00
C ARG A 154 1.45 -0.43 4.87
N ILE A 155 1.72 0.56 5.72
CA ILE A 155 2.78 0.53 6.73
C ILE A 155 2.16 0.27 8.11
N PRO A 156 2.74 -0.61 8.95
CA PRO A 156 2.27 -0.81 10.33
C PRO A 156 2.37 0.47 11.18
N VAL A 157 1.39 0.69 12.08
CA VAL A 157 1.29 1.93 12.88
C VAL A 157 2.58 2.24 13.66
N HIS A 158 3.22 1.23 14.27
CA HIS A 158 4.47 1.43 15.02
C HIS A 158 5.64 1.90 14.14
N GLN A 159 5.64 1.56 12.84
CA GLN A 159 6.64 2.10 11.91
C GLN A 159 6.29 3.53 11.48
N CYS A 160 5.00 3.86 11.29
CA CYS A 160 4.56 5.24 11.05
C CYS A 160 4.96 6.16 12.20
N GLU A 161 4.81 5.72 13.46
CA GLU A 161 5.24 6.48 14.63
C GLU A 161 6.75 6.72 14.64
N ARG A 162 7.56 5.72 14.26
CA ARG A 162 9.02 5.88 14.13
C ARG A 162 9.39 6.84 13.01
N ILE A 163 8.74 6.74 11.84
CA ILE A 163 8.94 7.65 10.72
C ILE A 163 8.60 9.09 11.15
N ASN A 164 7.51 9.30 11.88
CA ASN A 164 7.14 10.62 12.39
C ASN A 164 8.17 11.18 13.38
N LYS A 165 8.74 10.33 14.25
CA LYS A 165 9.84 10.73 15.13
C LYS A 165 11.09 11.16 14.34
N ILE A 166 11.46 10.42 13.30
CA ILE A 166 12.57 10.77 12.41
C ILE A 166 12.30 12.12 11.72
N ARG A 167 11.08 12.33 11.16
CA ARG A 167 10.72 13.60 10.53
C ARG A 167 10.76 14.79 11.50
N ARG A 168 10.36 14.59 12.77
CA ARG A 168 10.45 15.61 13.80
C ARG A 168 11.92 15.92 14.13
N ALA A 169 12.73 14.89 14.39
CA ALA A 169 14.15 15.04 14.66
C ALA A 169 14.89 15.72 13.50
N PHE A 170 14.55 15.39 12.25
CA PHE A 170 15.09 16.03 11.05
C PHE A 170 14.80 17.53 11.02
N ARG A 171 13.53 17.95 11.30
CA ARG A 171 13.15 19.37 11.33
C ARG A 171 13.89 20.13 12.43
N GLU A 172 13.95 19.57 13.62
CA GLU A 172 14.67 20.17 14.77
C GLU A 172 16.16 20.32 14.47
N LEU A 173 16.83 19.25 14.01
CA LEU A 173 18.26 19.28 13.67
C LEU A 173 18.56 20.23 12.50
N SER A 174 17.70 20.29 11.49
CA SER A 174 17.85 21.24 10.37
C SER A 174 17.81 22.69 10.86
N GLN A 175 16.97 22.97 11.86
CA GLN A 175 16.83 24.29 12.46
C GLN A 175 18.02 24.62 13.39
N GLU A 176 18.52 23.63 14.17
CA GLU A 176 19.64 23.80 15.10
C GLU A 176 20.99 23.90 14.39
N LEU A 177 21.24 23.03 13.40
CA LEU A 177 22.56 22.94 12.76
C LEU A 177 22.76 23.94 11.62
N GLY A 178 21.68 24.43 10.98
CA GLY A 178 21.77 25.32 9.81
C GLY A 178 22.52 24.73 8.61
N ARG A 179 22.75 23.39 8.62
CA ARG A 179 23.34 22.60 7.55
C ARG A 179 22.43 21.43 7.17
N GLU A 180 22.73 20.78 6.08
CA GLU A 180 22.06 19.55 5.68
C GLU A 180 22.23 18.45 6.73
N VAL A 181 21.12 17.84 7.18
CA VAL A 181 21.09 16.81 8.23
C VAL A 181 21.42 15.47 7.60
N THR A 182 22.38 14.75 8.17
CA THR A 182 22.75 13.41 7.73
C THR A 182 21.96 12.34 8.51
N PRO A 183 21.79 11.12 7.95
CA PRO A 183 21.18 10.01 8.69
C PRO A 183 21.89 9.68 10.01
N GLU A 184 23.19 9.97 10.10
CA GLU A 184 24.02 9.78 11.28
C GLU A 184 23.61 10.74 12.41
N ASP A 185 23.35 12.03 12.08
CA ASP A 185 22.88 13.03 13.05
C ASP A 185 21.53 12.63 13.66
N ILE A 186 20.63 12.07 12.84
CA ILE A 186 19.32 11.58 13.29
C ILE A 186 19.47 10.34 14.18
N ALA A 187 20.34 9.41 13.77
CA ALA A 187 20.63 8.19 14.52
C ALA A 187 21.16 8.51 15.92
N GLU A 188 22.08 9.49 16.04
CA GLU A 188 22.63 9.96 17.31
C GLU A 188 21.53 10.61 18.18
N LYS A 189 20.66 11.47 17.59
CA LYS A 189 19.59 12.15 18.34
C LYS A 189 18.52 11.20 18.87
N LEU A 190 18.18 10.15 18.11
CA LEU A 190 17.10 9.20 18.44
C LEU A 190 17.59 7.91 19.11
N ASP A 191 18.91 7.76 19.33
CA ASP A 191 19.55 6.54 19.87
C ASP A 191 19.16 5.28 19.05
N MET A 192 19.28 5.39 17.72
CA MET A 192 18.96 4.33 16.76
C MET A 192 20.18 3.99 15.89
N SER A 193 20.18 2.80 15.26
CA SER A 193 21.24 2.50 14.29
C SER A 193 21.03 3.26 12.98
N VAL A 194 22.13 3.63 12.31
CA VAL A 194 22.07 4.32 10.99
C VAL A 194 21.35 3.48 9.94
N GLU A 195 21.55 2.16 9.96
CA GLU A 195 20.87 1.23 9.04
C GLU A 195 19.35 1.21 9.24
N GLU A 196 18.90 1.33 10.51
CA GLU A 196 17.47 1.39 10.83
C GLU A 196 16.85 2.71 10.37
N VAL A 197 17.54 3.84 10.54
CA VAL A 197 17.13 5.15 10.05
C VAL A 197 17.01 5.12 8.51
N ASP A 198 18.00 4.60 7.81
CA ASP A 198 17.99 4.46 6.34
C ASP A 198 16.82 3.60 5.84
N THR A 199 16.55 2.50 6.52
CA THR A 199 15.42 1.63 6.19
C THR A 199 14.08 2.33 6.36
N LEU A 200 13.91 3.08 7.45
CA LEU A 200 12.69 3.84 7.73
C LEU A 200 12.50 5.01 6.77
N LEU A 201 13.58 5.67 6.35
CA LEU A 201 13.53 6.72 5.33
C LEU A 201 13.07 6.16 3.97
N ARG A 202 13.55 4.97 3.57
CA ARG A 202 13.07 4.29 2.35
C ARG A 202 11.59 3.95 2.43
N TYR A 203 11.08 3.49 3.56
CA TYR A 203 9.65 3.24 3.75
C TYR A 203 8.80 4.51 3.73
N SER A 204 9.40 5.66 4.06
CA SER A 204 8.73 6.97 4.05
C SER A 204 8.55 7.57 2.65
N MET A 205 9.16 6.97 1.62
CA MET A 205 9.04 7.47 0.25
C MET A 205 7.66 7.13 -0.31
N ASP A 206 7.02 8.13 -0.92
CA ASP A 206 5.75 7.93 -1.62
C ASP A 206 5.97 7.25 -2.98
N ALA A 207 4.97 6.48 -3.42
CA ALA A 207 4.99 5.87 -4.75
C ALA A 207 4.79 6.95 -5.82
N VAL A 208 5.61 6.88 -6.88
CA VAL A 208 5.50 7.76 -8.05
C VAL A 208 4.47 7.17 -9.02
N SER A 209 3.63 8.01 -9.62
CA SER A 209 2.67 7.57 -10.63
C SER A 209 3.38 7.13 -11.92
N LEU A 210 2.93 6.01 -12.48
CA LEU A 210 3.41 5.53 -13.78
C LEU A 210 2.99 6.44 -14.94
N ASP A 211 1.91 7.21 -14.77
CA ASP A 211 1.42 8.18 -15.77
C ASP A 211 2.18 9.51 -15.71
N THR A 212 3.21 9.63 -14.85
CA THR A 212 4.02 10.85 -14.78
C THR A 212 4.68 11.09 -16.12
N PRO A 213 4.46 12.28 -16.75
CA PRO A 213 5.09 12.60 -18.03
C PRO A 213 6.61 12.75 -17.85
N VAL A 214 7.37 12.22 -18.80
CA VAL A 214 8.84 12.23 -18.82
C VAL A 214 9.31 12.89 -20.11
N GLY A 215 10.37 13.73 -20.01
CA GLY A 215 10.93 14.45 -21.15
C GLY A 215 10.41 15.88 -21.30
N GLU A 216 11.10 16.68 -22.12
CA GLU A 216 10.78 18.11 -22.32
C GLU A 216 9.45 18.30 -23.07
N GLU A 217 9.11 17.42 -24.01
CA GLU A 217 7.88 17.48 -24.81
C GLU A 217 6.68 16.81 -24.13
N GLN A 218 6.87 16.12 -22.99
CA GLN A 218 5.83 15.42 -22.21
C GLN A 218 5.02 14.37 -23.01
N ASP A 219 5.55 13.89 -24.12
CA ASP A 219 4.88 12.92 -25.01
C ASP A 219 5.00 11.46 -24.50
N SER A 220 5.92 11.21 -23.56
CA SER A 220 6.19 9.89 -22.98
C SER A 220 5.79 9.85 -21.51
N GLN A 221 5.34 8.69 -21.05
CA GLN A 221 5.03 8.41 -19.63
C GLN A 221 6.12 7.55 -19.00
N LEU A 222 6.24 7.60 -17.68
CA LEU A 222 7.21 6.77 -16.93
C LEU A 222 6.98 5.27 -17.18
N SER A 223 5.74 4.85 -17.41
CA SER A 223 5.36 3.47 -17.76
C SER A 223 6.04 2.95 -19.01
N ASP A 224 6.32 3.83 -20.00
CA ASP A 224 6.92 3.43 -21.27
C ASP A 224 8.40 2.99 -21.13
N TYR A 225 9.04 3.42 -20.05
CA TYR A 225 10.45 3.10 -19.75
C TYR A 225 10.62 1.87 -18.86
N ILE A 226 9.53 1.33 -18.30
CA ILE A 226 9.58 0.17 -17.43
C ILE A 226 9.47 -1.10 -18.27
N ARG A 227 10.50 -1.92 -18.20
CA ARG A 227 10.57 -3.20 -18.92
C ARG A 227 9.61 -4.21 -18.28
N ASP A 228 8.90 -4.97 -19.12
CA ASP A 228 8.12 -6.14 -18.70
C ASP A 228 9.06 -7.34 -18.45
N GLU A 229 9.33 -7.63 -17.18
CA GLU A 229 10.14 -8.79 -16.79
C GLU A 229 9.38 -10.12 -16.87
N GLY A 230 8.06 -10.07 -17.01
CA GLY A 230 7.20 -11.26 -17.12
C GLY A 230 7.19 -11.87 -18.53
N SER A 231 7.48 -11.07 -19.54
CA SER A 231 7.52 -11.51 -20.93
C SER A 231 8.91 -12.00 -21.31
N LEU A 232 8.96 -13.17 -21.97
CA LEU A 232 10.21 -13.70 -22.50
C LEU A 232 10.71 -12.83 -23.67
N GLU A 233 11.99 -12.55 -23.71
CA GLU A 233 12.60 -11.83 -24.82
C GLU A 233 12.45 -12.64 -26.12
N PRO A 234 12.18 -11.98 -27.25
CA PRO A 234 12.03 -12.67 -28.55
C PRO A 234 13.26 -13.52 -28.90
N GLU A 235 14.45 -13.03 -28.55
CA GLU A 235 15.71 -13.78 -28.75
C GLU A 235 15.73 -15.07 -27.92
N ALA A 236 15.39 -14.99 -26.62
CA ALA A 236 15.33 -16.16 -25.75
C ALA A 236 14.30 -17.21 -26.25
N VAL A 237 13.16 -16.73 -26.74
CA VAL A 237 12.14 -17.61 -27.35
C VAL A 237 12.66 -18.27 -28.61
N ALA A 238 13.33 -17.55 -29.51
CA ALA A 238 13.91 -18.08 -30.73
C ALA A 238 15.00 -19.11 -30.44
N VAL A 239 15.90 -18.83 -29.47
CA VAL A 239 16.94 -19.76 -29.03
C VAL A 239 16.32 -21.03 -28.44
N ALA A 240 15.32 -20.92 -27.57
CA ALA A 240 14.63 -22.06 -26.98
C ALA A 240 13.90 -22.91 -28.04
N ALA A 241 13.28 -22.28 -29.04
CA ALA A 241 12.63 -22.97 -30.16
C ALA A 241 13.68 -23.74 -31.01
N SER A 242 14.80 -23.09 -31.38
CA SER A 242 15.87 -23.72 -32.12
C SER A 242 16.54 -24.86 -31.35
N MET A 243 16.74 -24.70 -30.05
CA MET A 243 17.20 -25.76 -29.16
C MET A 243 16.23 -26.96 -29.15
N ARG A 244 14.93 -26.70 -29.02
CA ARG A 244 13.88 -27.74 -29.04
C ARG A 244 13.87 -28.51 -30.36
N GLU A 245 13.97 -27.84 -31.50
CA GLU A 245 14.05 -28.46 -32.81
C GLU A 245 15.30 -29.32 -32.92
N SER A 246 16.45 -28.83 -32.44
CA SER A 246 17.70 -29.55 -32.43
C SER A 246 17.65 -30.83 -31.59
N VAL A 247 17.00 -30.79 -30.42
CA VAL A 247 16.75 -31.94 -29.54
C VAL A 247 15.82 -32.96 -30.21
N VAL A 248 14.71 -32.52 -30.79
CA VAL A 248 13.78 -33.40 -31.52
C VAL A 248 14.45 -34.08 -32.70
N GLY A 249 15.30 -33.38 -33.45
CA GLY A 249 16.07 -33.93 -34.56
C GLY A 249 17.09 -34.99 -34.15
N LEU A 250 17.46 -35.10 -32.87
CA LEU A 250 18.29 -36.20 -32.35
C LEU A 250 17.47 -37.48 -32.10
N PHE A 251 16.16 -37.38 -31.91
CA PHE A 251 15.29 -38.52 -31.58
C PHE A 251 15.13 -39.53 -32.71
N ASP A 252 15.43 -39.16 -33.97
CA ASP A 252 15.38 -40.08 -35.11
C ASP A 252 16.22 -41.39 -34.92
N CYS A 253 17.18 -41.44 -33.98
CA CYS A 253 17.97 -42.63 -33.67
C CYS A 253 17.33 -43.52 -32.60
N LEU A 254 16.25 -43.07 -32.01
CA LEU A 254 15.54 -43.79 -30.95
C LEU A 254 14.40 -44.62 -31.54
N THR A 255 14.06 -45.67 -30.80
CA THR A 255 12.80 -46.36 -31.10
C THR A 255 11.64 -45.55 -30.62
N VAL A 256 10.45 -45.67 -31.24
CA VAL A 256 9.22 -44.98 -30.86
C VAL A 256 8.92 -45.07 -29.34
N ARG A 257 9.27 -46.21 -28.74
CA ARG A 257 9.06 -46.42 -27.29
C ARG A 257 10.07 -45.66 -26.44
N GLU A 258 11.34 -45.64 -26.83
CA GLU A 258 12.42 -44.88 -26.15
C GLU A 258 12.12 -43.37 -26.23
N GLU A 259 11.71 -42.87 -27.38
CA GLU A 259 11.34 -41.47 -27.61
C GLU A 259 10.15 -41.07 -26.71
N ALA A 260 9.06 -41.85 -26.73
CA ALA A 260 7.87 -41.54 -25.96
C ALA A 260 8.14 -41.51 -24.44
N ILE A 261 9.02 -42.41 -23.94
CA ILE A 261 9.43 -42.40 -22.53
C ILE A 261 10.22 -41.13 -22.20
N LEU A 262 11.17 -40.71 -23.06
CA LEU A 262 11.94 -39.48 -22.84
C LEU A 262 11.05 -38.23 -22.91
N ARG A 263 10.10 -38.14 -23.87
CA ARG A 263 9.15 -37.02 -23.96
C ARG A 263 8.35 -36.85 -22.69
N LEU A 264 7.81 -37.94 -22.15
CA LEU A 264 7.06 -37.90 -20.90
C LEU A 264 7.94 -37.60 -19.69
N ARG A 265 9.15 -38.14 -19.65
CA ARG A 265 10.06 -37.98 -18.50
C ARG A 265 10.54 -36.52 -18.36
N PHE A 266 10.89 -35.90 -19.50
CA PHE A 266 11.40 -34.54 -19.52
C PHE A 266 10.33 -33.47 -19.87
N GLY A 267 9.07 -33.87 -19.98
CA GLY A 267 7.96 -32.95 -20.22
C GLY A 267 8.08 -32.17 -21.53
N LEU A 268 8.62 -32.80 -22.60
CA LEU A 268 8.88 -32.11 -23.87
C LEU A 268 7.58 -31.72 -24.62
N ASP A 269 6.46 -32.39 -24.34
CA ASP A 269 5.17 -32.12 -24.95
C ASP A 269 4.29 -31.23 -24.05
N ASP A 270 4.16 -31.56 -22.77
CA ASP A 270 3.24 -30.92 -21.80
C ASP A 270 3.94 -29.89 -20.89
N GLY A 271 5.28 -29.72 -20.99
CA GLY A 271 6.09 -28.89 -20.09
C GLY A 271 6.18 -29.43 -18.65
N ARG A 272 5.62 -30.62 -18.37
CA ARG A 272 5.59 -31.23 -17.03
C ARG A 272 6.42 -32.51 -16.97
N GLU A 273 7.48 -32.48 -16.19
CA GLU A 273 8.31 -33.66 -15.95
C GLU A 273 7.55 -34.71 -15.13
N LYS A 274 7.57 -35.98 -15.59
CA LYS A 274 6.97 -37.11 -14.89
C LYS A 274 8.03 -37.95 -14.19
N THR A 275 7.70 -38.50 -13.03
CA THR A 275 8.56 -39.40 -12.30
C THR A 275 8.69 -40.76 -12.97
N LEU A 276 9.77 -41.53 -12.66
CA LEU A 276 9.95 -42.89 -13.23
C LEU A 276 8.80 -43.83 -12.87
N ASP A 277 8.18 -43.66 -11.72
CA ASP A 277 7.03 -44.45 -11.26
C ASP A 277 5.76 -44.11 -12.05
N GLU A 278 5.50 -42.84 -12.31
CA GLU A 278 4.37 -42.39 -13.13
C GLU A 278 4.49 -42.87 -14.57
N VAL A 279 5.69 -42.76 -15.18
CA VAL A 279 5.95 -43.30 -16.51
C VAL A 279 5.82 -44.82 -16.52
N GLY A 280 6.30 -45.48 -15.46
CA GLY A 280 6.13 -46.92 -15.26
C GLY A 280 4.67 -47.35 -15.22
N GLY A 281 3.83 -46.58 -14.50
CA GLY A 281 2.38 -46.79 -14.46
C GLY A 281 1.71 -46.67 -15.82
N ILE A 282 2.10 -45.69 -16.65
CA ILE A 282 1.54 -45.49 -18.02
C ILE A 282 1.85 -46.68 -18.94
N TYR A 283 3.08 -47.23 -18.86
CA TYR A 283 3.54 -48.31 -19.77
C TYR A 283 3.42 -49.70 -19.16
N GLY A 284 2.93 -49.85 -17.92
CA GLY A 284 2.85 -51.12 -17.22
C GLY A 284 4.23 -51.77 -16.93
N LEU A 285 5.25 -50.96 -16.70
CA LEU A 285 6.62 -51.40 -16.45
C LEU A 285 7.08 -51.00 -15.04
N THR A 286 8.05 -51.76 -14.52
CA THR A 286 8.68 -51.40 -13.25
C THR A 286 9.56 -50.15 -13.39
N ARG A 287 9.68 -49.38 -12.31
CA ARG A 287 10.55 -48.20 -12.20
C ARG A 287 11.96 -48.47 -12.72
N GLU A 288 12.56 -49.57 -12.31
CA GLU A 288 13.93 -49.95 -12.73
C GLU A 288 14.01 -50.23 -14.24
N ARG A 289 12.96 -50.81 -14.82
CA ARG A 289 12.91 -51.03 -16.28
C ARG A 289 12.85 -49.71 -17.08
N ILE A 290 12.09 -48.73 -16.60
CA ILE A 290 12.04 -47.40 -17.19
C ILE A 290 13.42 -46.75 -17.08
N ARG A 291 14.06 -46.80 -15.93
CA ARG A 291 15.42 -46.29 -15.71
C ARG A 291 16.47 -46.89 -16.69
N GLN A 292 16.36 -48.22 -16.96
CA GLN A 292 17.23 -48.88 -17.90
C GLN A 292 17.00 -48.41 -19.35
N ILE A 293 15.71 -48.21 -19.73
CA ILE A 293 15.36 -47.72 -21.07
C ILE A 293 15.85 -46.27 -21.23
N GLU A 294 15.59 -45.40 -20.25
CA GLU A 294 16.11 -44.01 -20.21
C GLU A 294 17.63 -43.96 -20.39
N ALA A 295 18.37 -44.71 -19.56
CA ALA A 295 19.82 -44.72 -19.64
C ALA A 295 20.34 -45.23 -21.00
N LYS A 296 19.68 -46.21 -21.62
CA LYS A 296 20.02 -46.71 -22.94
C LYS A 296 19.71 -45.66 -24.03
N ALA A 297 18.56 -44.98 -23.95
CA ALA A 297 18.17 -43.94 -24.91
C ALA A 297 19.16 -42.75 -24.83
N LEU A 298 19.47 -42.27 -23.63
CA LEU A 298 20.45 -41.20 -23.43
C LEU A 298 21.82 -41.52 -23.98
N ARG A 299 22.32 -42.77 -23.81
CA ARG A 299 23.59 -43.21 -24.41
C ARG A 299 23.57 -43.16 -25.95
N LYS A 300 22.43 -43.56 -26.58
CA LYS A 300 22.27 -43.47 -28.04
C LYS A 300 22.31 -42.03 -28.53
N LEU A 301 21.63 -41.13 -27.82
CA LEU A 301 21.62 -39.70 -28.12
C LEU A 301 23.01 -39.10 -28.01
N LEU A 302 23.75 -39.41 -26.95
CA LEU A 302 25.12 -38.94 -26.75
C LEU A 302 26.05 -39.37 -27.90
N MET A 303 26.01 -40.64 -28.32
CA MET A 303 26.80 -41.14 -29.44
C MET A 303 26.46 -40.41 -30.75
N ARG A 304 25.17 -40.16 -31.04
CA ARG A 304 24.73 -39.43 -32.23
C ARG A 304 25.15 -37.97 -32.23
N GLN A 305 25.12 -37.29 -31.08
CA GLN A 305 25.59 -35.92 -30.90
C GLN A 305 27.05 -35.77 -31.28
N VAL A 306 27.89 -36.70 -30.82
CA VAL A 306 29.35 -36.74 -31.16
C VAL A 306 29.56 -36.87 -32.66
N HIS A 307 28.76 -37.67 -33.36
CA HIS A 307 28.92 -37.86 -34.81
C HIS A 307 28.41 -36.70 -35.68
N LYS A 308 27.41 -35.90 -35.19
CA LYS A 308 26.84 -34.79 -35.95
C LYS A 308 27.53 -33.43 -35.73
N HIS A 309 28.58 -33.34 -34.89
CA HIS A 309 29.30 -32.11 -34.55
C HIS A 309 28.35 -30.93 -34.10
N ARG A 310 27.13 -31.20 -33.67
CA ARG A 310 26.20 -30.22 -33.12
C ARG A 310 26.37 -30.20 -31.61
N ASN A 311 27.03 -29.18 -31.10
CA ASN A 311 27.21 -28.98 -29.68
C ASN A 311 25.90 -28.32 -29.13
N LEU A 312 25.05 -29.10 -28.44
CA LEU A 312 23.90 -28.55 -27.70
C LEU A 312 24.36 -27.60 -26.60
N ARG A 313 25.62 -27.65 -26.20
CA ARG A 313 26.20 -26.71 -25.23
C ARG A 313 26.24 -25.26 -25.74
N ASP A 314 26.26 -25.04 -27.04
CA ASP A 314 26.31 -23.72 -27.66
C ASP A 314 24.98 -22.93 -27.41
N TYR A 315 23.89 -23.62 -27.00
CA TYR A 315 22.64 -22.99 -26.59
C TYR A 315 22.57 -22.67 -25.10
N LEU A 316 23.58 -23.06 -24.31
CA LEU A 316 23.63 -22.84 -22.86
C LEU A 316 24.65 -21.75 -22.46
N ALA A 317 25.34 -21.20 -23.46
CA ALA A 317 26.25 -20.07 -23.32
C ALA A 317 25.49 -18.74 -23.54
#